data_472285de4e69526ce73cdd480779fe12
#
_entry.id   472285de4e69526ce73cdd480779fe12
#
_cell.length_a   1.000
_cell.length_b   1.000
_cell.length_c   1.000
_cell.angle_alpha   90.00
_cell.angle_beta   90.00
_cell.angle_gamma   90.00
#
_symmetry.space_group_name_H-M   'P 1'
#
loop_
_entity.id
_entity.type
_entity.pdbx_description
1 polymer ?
#
loop_
_entity_poly.entity_id
_entity_poly.type
_entity_poly.pdbx_seq_one_letter_code
_entity_poly.pdbx_strand_id
1 'polypeptide(L)'
;MLKEIYEQPKALEDTILRRIDENGRIKLDGISLTEEDVKNISKIYIVACGTAYHAGLVGKYAIENMARIPVEIDVASEFRYRNPVIDENTLFIAISQSGETLDTLAALREAKSHGARIMSVCNVVGSSVARESDDVFYTWAGPEIAVASTKAYTTQLVCMYLIALYLGDLTRNISEEYYDSILKELLAMPKKVSEVLEKSDFIRKLAERLYNRTQVFFIGRGMDSAVALEGSLKLKEISYINSFAIAAGELKHGTIALMEPETIVIALATQNALFDKMYSNIVEIKARMAHVVSIAKEGSEKIEAESTEVIYIPECADEVTPILSIIPLQLFAYYVAKIKSENTTQIGRASCRERV
;
A
#
# COMPACT_ATOMS: atom_id res chain seq x y z
N MET A 1 -15.76 7.59 -1.81
CA MET A 1 -14.87 6.50 -2.25
C MET A 1 -14.72 6.41 -3.76
N LEU A 2 -15.75 6.10 -4.62
CA LEU A 2 -15.52 5.95 -6.07
C LEU A 2 -14.90 7.21 -6.70
N LYS A 3 -15.41 8.39 -6.38
CA LYS A 3 -14.83 9.66 -6.82
C LYS A 3 -13.35 9.76 -6.44
N GLU A 4 -13.01 9.40 -5.20
CA GLU A 4 -11.63 9.45 -4.69
C GLU A 4 -10.72 8.42 -5.35
N ILE A 5 -11.26 7.25 -5.75
CA ILE A 5 -10.52 6.27 -6.57
C ILE A 5 -10.16 6.90 -7.93
N TYR A 6 -11.09 7.62 -8.57
CA TYR A 6 -10.84 8.30 -9.84
C TYR A 6 -10.01 9.60 -9.71
N GLU A 7 -9.86 10.14 -8.52
CA GLU A 7 -8.98 11.29 -8.25
C GLU A 7 -7.50 10.87 -8.10
N GLN A 8 -7.20 9.57 -8.00
CA GLN A 8 -5.83 9.10 -7.76
C GLN A 8 -4.79 9.56 -8.79
N PRO A 9 -5.06 9.57 -10.11
CA PRO A 9 -4.08 10.10 -11.06
C PRO A 9 -3.65 11.52 -10.73
N LYS A 10 -4.61 12.40 -10.43
CA LYS A 10 -4.33 13.79 -10.07
C LYS A 10 -3.63 13.92 -8.71
N ALA A 11 -4.05 13.13 -7.72
CA ALA A 11 -3.41 13.13 -6.41
C ALA A 11 -1.95 12.69 -6.47
N LEU A 12 -1.65 11.66 -7.29
CA LEU A 12 -0.28 11.19 -7.52
C LEU A 12 0.57 12.25 -8.22
N GLU A 13 0.03 12.88 -9.28
CA GLU A 13 0.69 13.98 -9.98
C GLU A 13 1.05 15.12 -9.03
N ASP A 14 0.09 15.57 -8.21
CA ASP A 14 0.29 16.66 -7.24
C ASP A 14 1.31 16.29 -6.15
N THR A 15 1.34 15.02 -5.73
CA THR A 15 2.31 14.53 -4.76
C THR A 15 3.73 14.51 -5.33
N ILE A 16 3.90 14.05 -6.58
CA ILE A 16 5.21 13.87 -7.20
C ILE A 16 5.79 15.21 -7.67
N LEU A 17 5.04 15.98 -8.48
CA LEU A 17 5.57 17.18 -9.16
C LEU A 17 6.01 18.27 -8.18
N ARG A 18 5.41 18.36 -7.00
CA ARG A 18 5.83 19.30 -5.94
C ARG A 18 7.18 18.94 -5.33
N ARG A 19 7.75 17.78 -5.66
CA ARG A 19 8.97 17.24 -5.07
C ARG A 19 10.11 17.10 -6.09
N ILE A 20 9.92 17.66 -7.28
CA ILE A 20 10.95 17.68 -8.31
C ILE A 20 11.44 19.12 -8.47
N ASP A 21 12.74 19.32 -8.33
CA ASP A 21 13.39 20.61 -8.53
C ASP A 21 13.59 20.93 -10.03
N GLU A 22 14.16 22.09 -10.31
CA GLU A 22 14.46 22.55 -11.68
C GLU A 22 15.48 21.68 -12.44
N ASN A 23 16.26 20.86 -11.72
CA ASN A 23 17.22 19.92 -12.26
C ASN A 23 16.65 18.51 -12.43
N GLY A 24 15.36 18.31 -12.12
CA GLY A 24 14.71 17.01 -12.19
C GLY A 24 15.06 16.08 -11.03
N ARG A 25 15.60 16.61 -9.90
CA ARG A 25 15.96 15.83 -8.70
C ARG A 25 14.89 15.95 -7.63
N ILE A 26 14.82 14.94 -6.77
CA ILE A 26 13.90 14.98 -5.63
C ILE A 26 14.37 16.01 -4.62
N LYS A 27 13.46 16.94 -4.29
CA LYS A 27 13.62 17.93 -3.23
C LYS A 27 12.47 17.78 -2.26
N LEU A 28 12.79 17.38 -1.04
CA LEU A 28 11.81 17.17 0.01
C LEU A 28 11.72 18.40 0.91
N ASP A 29 10.89 19.36 0.52
CA ASP A 29 10.62 20.54 1.37
C ASP A 29 10.02 20.09 2.71
N GLY A 30 10.56 20.59 3.82
CA GLY A 30 10.16 20.20 5.18
C GLY A 30 10.90 18.98 5.73
N ILE A 31 11.90 18.46 5.00
CA ILE A 31 12.84 17.45 5.48
C ILE A 31 14.24 18.06 5.48
N SER A 32 14.87 18.05 6.65
CA SER A 32 16.16 18.68 6.88
C SER A 32 17.31 17.65 7.11
N LEU A 33 17.10 16.38 6.74
CA LEU A 33 18.12 15.34 6.82
C LEU A 33 19.30 15.64 5.90
N THR A 34 20.52 15.64 6.46
CA THR A 34 21.78 15.76 5.72
C THR A 34 22.42 14.41 5.49
N GLU A 35 23.47 14.35 4.64
CA GLU A 35 24.28 13.14 4.48
C GLU A 35 24.88 12.65 5.82
N GLU A 36 25.24 13.60 6.71
CA GLU A 36 25.80 13.27 8.03
C GLU A 36 24.74 12.67 8.94
N ASP A 37 23.54 13.23 8.97
CA ASP A 37 22.42 12.67 9.73
C ASP A 37 22.12 11.25 9.27
N VAL A 38 22.02 11.03 7.96
CA VAL A 38 21.69 9.71 7.39
C VAL A 38 22.76 8.66 7.66
N LYS A 39 24.05 9.05 7.66
CA LYS A 39 25.16 8.15 8.03
C LYS A 39 25.08 7.68 9.48
N ASN A 40 24.50 8.48 10.37
CA ASN A 40 24.36 8.15 11.79
C ASN A 40 23.10 7.33 12.06
N ILE A 41 22.14 7.22 11.11
CA ILE A 41 20.94 6.40 11.28
C ILE A 41 21.32 4.92 11.25
N SER A 42 21.15 4.26 12.38
CA SER A 42 21.40 2.81 12.53
C SER A 42 20.21 1.97 12.07
N LYS A 43 18.98 2.50 12.22
CA LYS A 43 17.70 1.86 11.83
C LYS A 43 16.60 2.88 11.67
N ILE A 44 15.56 2.45 10.97
CA ILE A 44 14.32 3.21 10.78
C ILE A 44 13.17 2.41 11.39
N TYR A 45 12.32 3.08 12.19
CA TYR A 45 10.99 2.57 12.53
C TYR A 45 9.94 3.26 11.68
N ILE A 46 9.06 2.49 11.03
CA ILE A 46 7.83 3.00 10.40
C ILE A 46 6.66 2.55 11.26
N VAL A 47 5.87 3.50 11.76
CA VAL A 47 4.78 3.19 12.68
C VAL A 47 3.48 3.85 12.23
N ALA A 48 2.43 3.04 12.13
CA ALA A 48 1.13 3.50 11.64
C ALA A 48 -0.02 2.54 12.05
N CYS A 49 -1.25 2.88 11.67
CA CYS A 49 -2.44 2.04 11.82
C CYS A 49 -3.09 1.76 10.47
N GLY A 50 -3.71 0.57 10.32
CA GLY A 50 -4.57 0.21 9.19
C GLY A 50 -3.91 0.41 7.83
N THR A 51 -4.58 1.12 6.93
CA THR A 51 -4.10 1.42 5.57
C THR A 51 -2.71 2.06 5.55
N ALA A 52 -2.44 2.99 6.46
CA ALA A 52 -1.13 3.65 6.56
C ALA A 52 -0.02 2.66 6.98
N TYR A 53 -0.34 1.67 7.83
CA TYR A 53 0.58 0.58 8.16
C TYR A 53 0.92 -0.25 6.91
N HIS A 54 -0.06 -0.55 6.05
CA HIS A 54 0.19 -1.27 4.79
C HIS A 54 1.05 -0.45 3.80
N ALA A 55 0.89 0.88 3.77
CA ALA A 55 1.80 1.74 3.02
C ALA A 55 3.23 1.69 3.58
N GLY A 56 3.36 1.66 4.91
CA GLY A 56 4.64 1.48 5.60
C GLY A 56 5.31 0.15 5.29
N LEU A 57 4.54 -0.95 5.14
CA LEU A 57 5.10 -2.25 4.72
C LEU A 57 5.78 -2.16 3.35
N VAL A 58 5.17 -1.49 2.38
CA VAL A 58 5.80 -1.23 1.08
C VAL A 58 7.01 -0.31 1.24
N GLY A 59 6.88 0.73 2.07
CA GLY A 59 7.99 1.65 2.41
C GLY A 59 9.20 0.95 2.97
N LYS A 60 9.00 -0.07 3.83
CA LYS A 60 10.09 -0.93 4.32
C LYS A 60 10.89 -1.54 3.18
N TYR A 61 10.21 -2.21 2.24
CA TYR A 61 10.89 -2.81 1.08
C TYR A 61 11.65 -1.77 0.25
N ALA A 62 11.04 -0.62 -0.01
CA ALA A 62 11.65 0.43 -0.81
C ALA A 62 12.90 1.00 -0.14
N ILE A 63 12.83 1.36 1.15
CA ILE A 63 13.95 1.95 1.89
C ILE A 63 15.08 0.94 2.07
N GLU A 64 14.78 -0.31 2.47
CA GLU A 64 15.80 -1.34 2.64
C GLU A 64 16.53 -1.66 1.31
N ASN A 65 15.80 -1.65 0.19
CA ASN A 65 16.40 -1.89 -1.12
C ASN A 65 17.26 -0.72 -1.60
N MET A 66 16.82 0.52 -1.42
CA MET A 66 17.48 1.70 -1.97
C MET A 66 18.51 2.30 -1.02
N ALA A 67 18.18 2.47 0.25
CA ALA A 67 19.07 3.11 1.23
C ALA A 67 19.92 2.13 2.01
N ARG A 68 19.61 0.82 2.01
CA ARG A 68 20.32 -0.23 2.76
C ARG A 68 20.35 0.01 4.27
N ILE A 69 19.39 0.75 4.79
CA ILE A 69 19.18 0.98 6.21
C ILE A 69 18.10 -0.01 6.70
N PRO A 70 18.33 -0.76 7.79
CA PRO A 70 17.33 -1.68 8.34
C PRO A 70 16.06 -0.94 8.74
N VAL A 71 14.90 -1.47 8.36
CA VAL A 71 13.58 -0.90 8.67
C VAL A 71 12.75 -1.89 9.47
N GLU A 72 12.31 -1.47 10.65
CA GLU A 72 11.27 -2.15 11.39
C GLU A 72 9.92 -1.45 11.15
N ILE A 73 8.87 -2.24 11.01
CA ILE A 73 7.51 -1.70 10.89
C ILE A 73 6.66 -2.21 12.04
N ASP A 74 5.85 -1.33 12.63
CA ASP A 74 5.01 -1.70 13.75
C ASP A 74 3.62 -1.05 13.69
N VAL A 75 2.66 -1.71 14.32
CA VAL A 75 1.32 -1.16 14.51
C VAL A 75 1.35 -0.18 15.68
N ALA A 76 0.88 1.04 15.45
CA ALA A 76 1.00 2.11 16.44
C ALA A 76 0.33 1.81 17.77
N SER A 77 -0.78 1.05 17.79
CA SER A 77 -1.46 0.64 19.03
C SER A 77 -0.61 -0.27 19.93
N GLU A 78 0.34 -1.02 19.36
CA GLU A 78 1.18 -1.97 20.08
C GLU A 78 2.57 -1.44 20.39
N PHE A 79 3.07 -0.51 19.57
CA PHE A 79 4.44 -0.03 19.57
C PHE A 79 4.96 0.34 20.97
N ARG A 80 4.27 1.22 21.70
CA ARG A 80 4.73 1.69 23.00
C ARG A 80 4.71 0.62 24.08
N TYR A 81 3.84 -0.39 23.96
CA TYR A 81 3.67 -1.41 25.01
C TYR A 81 4.73 -2.51 24.97
N ARG A 82 5.40 -2.69 23.83
CA ARG A 82 6.48 -3.67 23.70
C ARG A 82 7.85 -3.16 24.15
N ASN A 83 7.95 -1.94 24.67
CA ASN A 83 9.22 -1.31 25.06
C ASN A 83 10.23 -1.34 23.91
N PRO A 84 10.01 -0.57 22.82
CA PRO A 84 10.81 -0.66 21.60
C PRO A 84 12.26 -0.24 21.85
N VAL A 85 13.20 -0.87 21.15
CA VAL A 85 14.62 -0.52 21.24
C VAL A 85 14.88 0.70 20.35
N ILE A 86 14.96 1.87 20.96
CA ILE A 86 15.14 3.18 20.31
C ILE A 86 16.28 3.93 20.97
N ASP A 87 17.03 4.68 20.16
CA ASP A 87 18.11 5.56 20.55
C ASP A 87 18.15 6.81 19.64
N GLU A 88 19.11 7.69 19.87
CA GLU A 88 19.35 8.92 19.10
C GLU A 88 19.75 8.66 17.64
N ASN A 89 20.17 7.44 17.29
CA ASN A 89 20.54 7.02 15.94
C ASN A 89 19.34 6.37 15.21
N THR A 90 18.12 6.48 15.77
CA THR A 90 16.91 5.95 15.20
C THR A 90 16.14 7.05 14.46
N LEU A 91 15.78 6.82 13.21
CA LEU A 91 14.77 7.62 12.50
C LEU A 91 13.40 6.97 12.68
N PHE A 92 12.45 7.70 13.23
CA PHE A 92 11.07 7.26 13.39
C PHE A 92 10.18 7.93 12.35
N ILE A 93 9.50 7.15 11.52
CA ILE A 93 8.58 7.63 10.48
C ILE A 93 7.14 7.30 10.89
N ALA A 94 6.36 8.34 11.23
CA ALA A 94 4.94 8.23 11.51
C ALA A 94 4.12 8.42 10.23
N ILE A 95 3.24 7.49 9.88
CA ILE A 95 2.34 7.66 8.73
C ILE A 95 0.91 7.78 9.23
N SER A 96 0.23 8.89 8.89
CA SER A 96 -1.17 9.12 9.25
C SER A 96 -1.84 10.06 8.27
N GLN A 97 -2.94 9.64 7.64
CA GLN A 97 -3.69 10.51 6.71
C GLN A 97 -4.17 11.79 7.40
N SER A 98 -4.86 11.67 8.53
CA SER A 98 -5.39 12.81 9.29
C SER A 98 -4.34 13.54 10.14
N GLY A 99 -3.25 12.83 10.51
CA GLY A 99 -2.29 13.30 11.50
C GLY A 99 -2.86 13.50 12.91
N GLU A 100 -4.04 12.91 13.20
CA GLU A 100 -4.73 12.99 14.50
C GLU A 100 -4.98 11.60 15.11
N THR A 101 -4.43 10.53 14.54
CA THR A 101 -4.57 9.17 15.08
C THR A 101 -3.88 9.07 16.44
N LEU A 102 -4.64 8.86 17.49
CA LEU A 102 -4.15 8.90 18.88
C LEU A 102 -3.01 7.91 19.14
N ASP A 103 -3.12 6.68 18.63
CA ASP A 103 -2.07 5.68 18.82
C ASP A 103 -0.78 6.06 18.08
N THR A 104 -0.89 6.59 16.85
CA THR A 104 0.27 7.07 16.09
C THR A 104 0.96 8.23 16.82
N LEU A 105 0.19 9.17 17.38
CA LEU A 105 0.71 10.29 18.16
C LEU A 105 1.38 9.80 19.45
N ALA A 106 0.80 8.83 20.13
CA ALA A 106 1.38 8.24 21.34
C ALA A 106 2.70 7.50 21.03
N ALA A 107 2.74 6.74 19.93
CA ALA A 107 3.96 6.06 19.48
C ALA A 107 5.07 7.05 19.09
N LEU A 108 4.72 8.15 18.42
CA LEU A 108 5.63 9.24 18.09
C LEU A 108 6.26 9.84 19.36
N ARG A 109 5.42 10.17 20.36
CA ARG A 109 5.89 10.75 21.63
C ARG A 109 6.79 9.79 22.40
N GLU A 110 6.49 8.50 22.36
CA GLU A 110 7.33 7.46 22.93
C GLU A 110 8.72 7.44 22.26
N ALA A 111 8.77 7.39 20.92
CA ALA A 111 10.02 7.44 20.19
C ALA A 111 10.84 8.71 20.46
N LYS A 112 10.16 9.86 20.50
CA LYS A 112 10.78 11.16 20.78
C LYS A 112 11.37 11.23 22.18
N SER A 113 10.72 10.60 23.18
CA SER A 113 11.24 10.55 24.55
C SER A 113 12.53 9.75 24.69
N HIS A 114 12.82 8.85 23.74
CA HIS A 114 14.06 8.09 23.64
C HIS A 114 15.13 8.73 22.72
N GLY A 115 14.89 9.95 22.25
CA GLY A 115 15.85 10.71 21.44
C GLY A 115 15.80 10.45 19.94
N ALA A 116 14.85 9.65 19.44
CA ALA A 116 14.70 9.42 18.01
C ALA A 116 14.37 10.72 17.27
N ARG A 117 14.91 10.87 16.05
CA ARG A 117 14.47 11.90 15.11
C ARG A 117 13.13 11.51 14.51
N ILE A 118 12.18 12.41 14.51
CA ILE A 118 10.81 12.16 14.10
C ILE A 118 10.55 12.76 12.71
N MET A 119 10.21 11.89 11.76
CA MET A 119 9.65 12.26 10.46
C MET A 119 8.18 11.86 10.42
N SER A 120 7.33 12.66 9.81
CA SER A 120 5.93 12.30 9.59
C SER A 120 5.53 12.40 8.13
N VAL A 121 4.67 11.47 7.69
CA VAL A 121 3.97 11.50 6.41
C VAL A 121 2.49 11.67 6.69
N CYS A 122 1.95 12.83 6.38
CA CYS A 122 0.54 13.16 6.66
C CYS A 122 -0.08 14.02 5.56
N ASN A 123 -1.42 14.06 5.51
CA ASN A 123 -2.13 14.84 4.50
C ASN A 123 -2.64 16.18 5.04
N VAL A 124 -2.91 16.26 6.34
CA VAL A 124 -3.49 17.46 6.97
C VAL A 124 -2.38 18.37 7.50
N VAL A 125 -2.29 19.56 6.91
CA VAL A 125 -1.32 20.58 7.32
C VAL A 125 -1.63 21.05 8.75
N GLY A 126 -0.58 21.11 9.58
CA GLY A 126 -0.70 21.57 10.97
C GLY A 126 -1.42 20.60 11.91
N SER A 127 -1.58 19.33 11.52
CA SER A 127 -2.09 18.28 12.40
C SER A 127 -1.18 18.04 13.60
N SER A 128 -1.69 17.34 14.62
CA SER A 128 -0.93 17.07 15.86
C SER A 128 0.36 16.28 15.58
N VAL A 129 0.30 15.26 14.72
CA VAL A 129 1.48 14.50 14.30
C VAL A 129 2.50 15.41 13.58
N ALA A 130 2.03 16.29 12.68
CA ALA A 130 2.90 17.20 11.96
C ALA A 130 3.58 18.22 12.90
N ARG A 131 2.85 18.77 13.86
CA ARG A 131 3.41 19.76 14.82
C ARG A 131 4.45 19.19 15.77
N GLU A 132 4.36 17.90 16.07
CA GLU A 132 5.27 17.24 17.01
C GLU A 132 6.47 16.56 16.32
N SER A 133 6.49 16.53 14.98
CA SER A 133 7.58 15.98 14.18
C SER A 133 8.69 16.99 13.92
N ASP A 134 9.92 16.51 13.76
CA ASP A 134 11.09 17.31 13.38
C ASP A 134 11.08 17.59 11.86
N ASP A 135 10.64 16.57 11.08
CA ASP A 135 10.51 16.63 9.61
C ASP A 135 9.08 16.24 9.19
N VAL A 136 8.49 16.96 8.24
CA VAL A 136 7.12 16.69 7.79
C VAL A 136 7.04 16.56 6.28
N PHE A 137 6.51 15.43 5.82
CA PHE A 137 6.21 15.19 4.42
C PHE A 137 4.69 15.16 4.18
N TYR A 138 4.15 16.19 3.55
CA TYR A 138 2.73 16.24 3.22
C TYR A 138 2.42 15.51 1.91
N THR A 139 1.39 14.65 1.91
CA THR A 139 1.00 13.84 0.74
C THR A 139 0.32 14.66 -0.35
N TRP A 140 -0.31 15.78 -0.01
CA TRP A 140 -1.08 16.62 -0.93
C TRP A 140 -2.19 15.88 -1.69
N ALA A 141 -2.74 14.82 -1.08
CA ALA A 141 -3.84 14.03 -1.68
C ALA A 141 -5.16 14.80 -1.81
N GLY A 142 -5.23 16.00 -1.21
CA GLY A 142 -6.49 16.73 -1.04
C GLY A 142 -7.40 16.06 -0.01
N PRO A 143 -8.61 16.57 0.22
CA PRO A 143 -9.55 16.00 1.20
C PRO A 143 -9.98 14.60 0.80
N GLU A 144 -9.90 13.64 1.73
CA GLU A 144 -10.46 12.30 1.61
C GLU A 144 -11.58 12.17 2.64
N ILE A 145 -12.81 11.97 2.16
CA ILE A 145 -14.03 11.97 2.99
C ILE A 145 -14.50 10.54 3.28
N ALA A 146 -14.22 9.60 2.36
CA ALA A 146 -14.57 8.20 2.58
C ALA A 146 -13.77 7.64 3.76
N VAL A 147 -14.45 6.91 4.65
CA VAL A 147 -13.81 6.24 5.79
C VAL A 147 -12.78 5.21 5.30
N ALA A 148 -13.14 4.43 4.27
CA ALA A 148 -12.19 3.53 3.62
C ALA A 148 -11.24 4.32 2.72
N SER A 149 -10.00 4.47 3.16
CA SER A 149 -8.95 5.23 2.46
C SER A 149 -8.60 4.62 1.10
N THR A 150 -8.40 5.47 0.11
CA THR A 150 -8.04 5.09 -1.27
C THR A 150 -6.89 5.93 -1.81
N LYS A 151 -7.13 7.19 -2.17
CA LYS A 151 -6.10 8.08 -2.71
C LYS A 151 -5.03 8.45 -1.68
N ALA A 152 -5.37 8.50 -0.39
CA ALA A 152 -4.37 8.72 0.65
C ALA A 152 -3.38 7.56 0.71
N TYR A 153 -3.82 6.31 0.52
CA TYR A 153 -2.91 5.16 0.46
C TYR A 153 -1.91 5.27 -0.70
N THR A 154 -2.39 5.51 -1.93
CA THR A 154 -1.51 5.60 -3.09
C THR A 154 -0.55 6.78 -3.02
N THR A 155 -0.97 7.92 -2.46
CA THR A 155 -0.07 9.05 -2.21
C THR A 155 0.93 8.77 -1.10
N GLN A 156 0.56 8.01 -0.06
CA GLN A 156 1.50 7.52 0.96
C GLN A 156 2.55 6.58 0.36
N LEU A 157 2.16 5.67 -0.57
CA LEU A 157 3.12 4.85 -1.30
C LEU A 157 4.13 5.71 -2.05
N VAL A 158 3.67 6.71 -2.80
CA VAL A 158 4.56 7.65 -3.50
C VAL A 158 5.50 8.35 -2.52
N CYS A 159 5.00 8.83 -1.38
CA CYS A 159 5.86 9.45 -0.36
C CYS A 159 6.95 8.48 0.13
N MET A 160 6.61 7.21 0.35
CA MET A 160 7.60 6.19 0.75
C MET A 160 8.66 5.97 -0.32
N TYR A 161 8.29 5.93 -1.60
CA TYR A 161 9.27 5.81 -2.69
C TYR A 161 10.16 7.05 -2.83
N LEU A 162 9.59 8.25 -2.71
CA LEU A 162 10.37 9.49 -2.75
C LEU A 162 11.36 9.58 -1.57
N ILE A 163 10.94 9.16 -0.37
CA ILE A 163 11.83 9.06 0.80
C ILE A 163 12.91 8.00 0.56
N ALA A 164 12.56 6.84 0.01
CA ALA A 164 13.53 5.78 -0.27
C ALA A 164 14.58 6.21 -1.30
N LEU A 165 14.17 6.89 -2.38
CA LEU A 165 15.08 7.46 -3.38
C LEU A 165 15.97 8.55 -2.76
N TYR A 166 15.39 9.46 -1.97
CA TYR A 166 16.13 10.51 -1.28
C TYR A 166 17.19 9.94 -0.32
N LEU A 167 16.82 8.96 0.51
CA LEU A 167 17.75 8.30 1.41
C LEU A 167 18.79 7.48 0.63
N GLY A 168 18.40 6.80 -0.44
CA GLY A 168 19.30 6.03 -1.29
C GLY A 168 20.36 6.89 -1.98
N ASP A 169 19.98 8.10 -2.40
CA ASP A 169 20.89 9.09 -2.97
C ASP A 169 21.89 9.61 -1.90
N LEU A 170 21.40 9.99 -0.72
CA LEU A 170 22.24 10.46 0.39
C LEU A 170 23.21 9.39 0.90
N THR A 171 22.80 8.12 0.92
CA THR A 171 23.65 7.00 1.31
C THR A 171 24.61 6.54 0.19
N ARG A 172 24.39 7.00 -1.05
CA ARG A 172 25.11 6.57 -2.26
C ARG A 172 25.03 5.06 -2.51
N ASN A 173 23.93 4.44 -2.09
CA ASN A 173 23.69 3.00 -2.28
C ASN A 173 22.99 2.67 -3.61
N ILE A 174 22.53 3.67 -4.34
CA ILE A 174 21.93 3.53 -5.68
C ILE A 174 22.76 4.32 -6.70
N SER A 175 22.79 3.81 -7.95
CA SER A 175 23.42 4.56 -9.06
C SER A 175 22.48 5.64 -9.60
N GLU A 176 23.03 6.62 -10.31
CA GLU A 176 22.27 7.65 -11.03
C GLU A 176 21.25 7.02 -11.99
N GLU A 177 21.66 6.01 -12.76
CA GLU A 177 20.79 5.33 -13.72
C GLU A 177 19.60 4.65 -13.05
N TYR A 178 19.84 4.03 -11.88
CA TYR A 178 18.76 3.41 -11.09
C TYR A 178 17.82 4.48 -10.53
N TYR A 179 18.38 5.55 -9.95
CA TYR A 179 17.60 6.68 -9.45
C TYR A 179 16.69 7.25 -10.55
N ASP A 180 17.26 7.58 -11.70
CA ASP A 180 16.52 8.14 -12.84
C ASP A 180 15.47 7.18 -13.37
N SER A 181 15.75 5.87 -13.40
CA SER A 181 14.81 4.86 -13.86
C SER A 181 13.56 4.79 -12.97
N ILE A 182 13.74 4.75 -11.64
CA ILE A 182 12.61 4.69 -10.69
C ILE A 182 11.85 6.02 -10.66
N LEU A 183 12.55 7.15 -10.72
CA LEU A 183 11.88 8.45 -10.79
C LEU A 183 11.03 8.60 -12.06
N LYS A 184 11.53 8.13 -13.20
CA LYS A 184 10.78 8.10 -14.47
C LYS A 184 9.54 7.22 -14.38
N GLU A 185 9.64 6.06 -13.71
CA GLU A 185 8.48 5.21 -13.46
C GLU A 185 7.45 5.92 -12.57
N LEU A 186 7.87 6.57 -11.48
CA LEU A 186 6.96 7.35 -10.62
C LEU A 186 6.24 8.47 -11.39
N LEU A 187 6.96 9.20 -12.25
CA LEU A 187 6.37 10.23 -13.11
C LEU A 187 5.36 9.68 -14.13
N ALA A 188 5.48 8.42 -14.52
CA ALA A 188 4.54 7.74 -15.40
C ALA A 188 3.29 7.20 -14.69
N MET A 189 3.32 7.07 -13.35
CA MET A 189 2.22 6.44 -12.57
C MET A 189 0.86 7.11 -12.75
N PRO A 190 0.71 8.45 -12.78
CA PRO A 190 -0.61 9.06 -12.99
C PRO A 190 -1.30 8.57 -14.25
N LYS A 191 -0.55 8.46 -15.35
CA LYS A 191 -1.08 7.94 -16.64
C LYS A 191 -1.41 6.45 -16.52
N LYS A 192 -0.49 5.63 -16.01
CA LYS A 192 -0.70 4.18 -15.86
C LYS A 192 -1.89 3.87 -14.95
N VAL A 193 -2.11 4.64 -13.87
CA VAL A 193 -3.31 4.51 -13.02
C VAL A 193 -4.58 4.83 -13.81
N SER A 194 -4.57 5.86 -14.66
CA SER A 194 -5.71 6.16 -15.54
C SER A 194 -6.04 4.99 -16.47
N GLU A 195 -5.04 4.33 -17.05
CA GLU A 195 -5.20 3.14 -17.90
C GLU A 195 -5.83 1.96 -17.13
N VAL A 196 -5.47 1.76 -15.85
CA VAL A 196 -6.11 0.75 -14.99
C VAL A 196 -7.57 1.11 -14.70
N LEU A 197 -7.87 2.40 -14.47
CA LEU A 197 -9.23 2.86 -14.19
C LEU A 197 -10.17 2.67 -15.40
N GLU A 198 -9.68 2.68 -16.62
CA GLU A 198 -10.44 2.35 -17.84
C GLU A 198 -10.97 0.91 -17.82
N LYS A 199 -10.34 0.00 -17.09
CA LYS A 199 -10.79 -1.41 -16.90
C LYS A 199 -11.91 -1.55 -15.87
N SER A 200 -12.44 -0.45 -15.34
CA SER A 200 -13.45 -0.40 -14.26
C SER A 200 -14.71 -1.23 -14.56
N ASP A 201 -15.18 -1.22 -15.82
CA ASP A 201 -16.36 -2.02 -16.23
C ASP A 201 -16.12 -3.53 -16.15
N PHE A 202 -14.91 -4.00 -16.50
CA PHE A 202 -14.54 -5.40 -16.35
C PHE A 202 -14.55 -5.79 -14.86
N ILE A 203 -13.97 -4.96 -14.00
CA ILE A 203 -13.91 -5.20 -12.55
C ILE A 203 -15.32 -5.17 -11.94
N ARG A 204 -16.20 -4.29 -12.42
CA ARG A 204 -17.60 -4.26 -12.00
C ARG A 204 -18.32 -5.58 -12.33
N LYS A 205 -18.17 -6.08 -13.57
CA LYS A 205 -18.76 -7.36 -13.98
C LYS A 205 -18.21 -8.54 -13.18
N LEU A 206 -16.95 -8.50 -12.82
CA LEU A 206 -16.34 -9.48 -11.93
C LEU A 206 -16.98 -9.42 -10.53
N ALA A 207 -17.14 -8.23 -9.97
CA ALA A 207 -17.82 -8.03 -8.69
C ALA A 207 -19.27 -8.53 -8.71
N GLU A 208 -20.02 -8.33 -9.80
CA GLU A 208 -21.38 -8.84 -9.98
C GLU A 208 -21.49 -10.37 -9.89
N ARG A 209 -20.44 -11.09 -10.27
CA ARG A 209 -20.39 -12.56 -10.15
C ARG A 209 -19.96 -13.06 -8.78
N LEU A 210 -19.21 -12.25 -8.05
CA LEU A 210 -18.52 -12.68 -6.82
C LEU A 210 -19.04 -12.04 -5.52
N TYR A 211 -19.96 -11.05 -5.59
CA TYR A 211 -20.41 -10.25 -4.44
C TYR A 211 -21.07 -11.05 -3.31
N ASN A 212 -21.66 -12.20 -3.61
CA ASN A 212 -22.40 -13.03 -2.65
C ASN A 212 -21.52 -14.04 -1.89
N ARG A 213 -20.23 -14.06 -2.16
CA ARG A 213 -19.29 -14.93 -1.45
C ARG A 213 -19.06 -14.42 -0.02
N THR A 214 -18.88 -15.35 0.89
CA THR A 214 -18.73 -15.05 2.32
C THR A 214 -17.28 -14.96 2.76
N GLN A 215 -16.37 -15.54 1.98
CA GLN A 215 -14.95 -15.63 2.28
C GLN A 215 -14.13 -15.38 1.01
N VAL A 216 -13.10 -14.54 1.16
CA VAL A 216 -12.16 -14.21 0.07
C VAL A 216 -10.74 -14.19 0.63
N PHE A 217 -9.83 -14.89 -0.02
CA PHE A 217 -8.40 -14.84 0.29
C PHE A 217 -7.66 -13.93 -0.67
N PHE A 218 -6.69 -13.21 -0.14
CA PHE A 218 -5.75 -12.41 -0.92
C PHE A 218 -4.36 -12.97 -0.71
N ILE A 219 -3.62 -13.21 -1.77
CA ILE A 219 -2.27 -13.78 -1.68
C ILE A 219 -1.29 -12.99 -2.55
N GLY A 220 -0.06 -12.92 -2.09
CA GLY A 220 1.05 -12.29 -2.81
C GLY A 220 2.39 -12.70 -2.22
N ARG A 221 3.46 -12.34 -2.91
CA ARG A 221 4.84 -12.51 -2.42
C ARG A 221 5.57 -11.17 -2.44
N GLY A 222 6.50 -10.98 -1.50
CA GLY A 222 7.22 -9.71 -1.39
C GLY A 222 6.26 -8.53 -1.22
N MET A 223 6.41 -7.47 -2.01
CA MET A 223 5.55 -6.28 -1.95
C MET A 223 4.09 -6.58 -2.30
N ASP A 224 3.83 -7.56 -3.16
CA ASP A 224 2.46 -8.01 -3.46
C ASP A 224 1.73 -8.55 -2.22
N SER A 225 2.46 -9.10 -1.23
CA SER A 225 1.87 -9.52 0.05
C SER A 225 1.37 -8.31 0.87
N ALA A 226 2.10 -7.19 0.84
CA ALA A 226 1.67 -5.96 1.50
C ALA A 226 0.42 -5.34 0.83
N VAL A 227 0.36 -5.38 -0.50
CA VAL A 227 -0.82 -4.94 -1.26
C VAL A 227 -2.02 -5.87 -1.02
N ALA A 228 -1.79 -7.18 -0.90
CA ALA A 228 -2.82 -8.16 -0.56
C ALA A 228 -3.49 -7.84 0.80
N LEU A 229 -2.70 -7.43 1.81
CA LEU A 229 -3.22 -6.98 3.10
C LEU A 229 -4.16 -5.78 2.94
N GLU A 230 -3.77 -4.79 2.13
CA GLU A 230 -4.59 -3.61 1.89
C GLU A 230 -5.86 -3.95 1.09
N GLY A 231 -5.78 -4.79 0.06
CA GLY A 231 -6.94 -5.25 -0.71
C GLY A 231 -7.95 -5.99 0.18
N SER A 232 -7.46 -6.87 1.05
CA SER A 232 -8.28 -7.57 2.05
C SER A 232 -8.94 -6.59 3.02
N LEU A 233 -8.20 -5.59 3.52
CA LEU A 233 -8.74 -4.57 4.41
C LEU A 233 -9.87 -3.80 3.71
N LYS A 234 -9.67 -3.32 2.48
CA LYS A 234 -10.71 -2.60 1.72
C LYS A 234 -11.97 -3.43 1.54
N LEU A 235 -11.83 -4.71 1.18
CA LEU A 235 -13.00 -5.56 0.99
C LEU A 235 -13.78 -5.76 2.29
N LYS A 236 -13.12 -6.05 3.42
CA LYS A 236 -13.82 -6.27 4.70
C LYS A 236 -14.46 -5.00 5.25
N GLU A 237 -13.81 -3.85 5.13
CA GLU A 237 -14.32 -2.58 5.67
C GLU A 237 -15.66 -2.18 5.07
N ILE A 238 -15.84 -2.33 3.76
CA ILE A 238 -16.99 -1.76 3.07
C ILE A 238 -18.03 -2.80 2.62
N SER A 239 -17.64 -4.07 2.45
CA SER A 239 -18.55 -5.14 2.01
C SER A 239 -18.95 -6.09 3.14
N TYR A 240 -18.25 -6.06 4.28
CA TYR A 240 -18.40 -6.98 5.41
C TYR A 240 -18.17 -8.46 5.04
N ILE A 241 -17.49 -8.72 3.92
CA ILE A 241 -17.02 -10.06 3.56
C ILE A 241 -15.83 -10.40 4.44
N ASN A 242 -15.82 -11.60 5.01
CA ASN A 242 -14.68 -12.10 5.75
C ASN A 242 -13.52 -12.35 4.77
N SER A 243 -12.51 -11.49 4.79
CA SER A 243 -11.37 -11.58 3.89
C SER A 243 -10.07 -11.69 4.67
N PHE A 244 -9.14 -12.49 4.14
CA PHE A 244 -7.82 -12.74 4.71
C PHE A 244 -6.74 -12.50 3.67
N ALA A 245 -5.63 -11.89 4.10
CA ALA A 245 -4.44 -11.80 3.29
C ALA A 245 -3.32 -12.64 3.90
N ILE A 246 -2.59 -13.36 3.05
CA ILE A 246 -1.55 -14.30 3.45
C ILE A 246 -0.39 -14.20 2.48
N ALA A 247 0.83 -14.22 2.98
CA ALA A 247 1.99 -14.44 2.13
C ALA A 247 1.84 -15.79 1.41
N ALA A 248 1.90 -15.81 0.08
CA ALA A 248 1.60 -17.01 -0.70
C ALA A 248 2.50 -18.20 -0.34
N GLY A 249 3.72 -17.96 0.18
CA GLY A 249 4.60 -18.99 0.69
C GLY A 249 4.06 -19.74 1.92
N GLU A 250 3.19 -19.07 2.72
CA GLU A 250 2.62 -19.61 3.95
C GLU A 250 1.34 -20.43 3.71
N LEU A 251 0.83 -20.50 2.48
CA LEU A 251 -0.39 -21.27 2.16
C LEU A 251 -0.32 -22.72 2.66
N LYS A 252 0.82 -23.39 2.45
CA LYS A 252 1.02 -24.80 2.81
C LYS A 252 1.05 -25.05 4.32
N HIS A 253 1.25 -24.01 5.12
CA HIS A 253 1.36 -24.10 6.56
C HIS A 253 0.00 -24.01 7.29
N GLY A 254 -1.10 -24.32 6.58
CA GLY A 254 -2.44 -24.41 7.17
C GLY A 254 -3.56 -23.93 6.25
N THR A 255 -3.43 -22.71 5.73
CA THR A 255 -4.52 -22.02 5.00
C THR A 255 -4.97 -22.74 3.74
N ILE A 256 -4.11 -23.50 3.09
CA ILE A 256 -4.47 -24.28 1.90
C ILE A 256 -5.59 -25.30 2.18
N ALA A 257 -5.79 -25.70 3.43
CA ALA A 257 -6.88 -26.60 3.84
C ALA A 257 -8.26 -25.95 3.71
N LEU A 258 -8.32 -24.60 3.64
CA LEU A 258 -9.56 -23.82 3.48
C LEU A 258 -9.92 -23.57 2.02
N MET A 259 -9.11 -24.06 1.07
CA MET A 259 -9.36 -23.88 -0.37
C MET A 259 -10.34 -24.96 -0.85
N GLU A 260 -11.52 -24.51 -1.24
CA GLU A 260 -12.64 -25.29 -1.75
C GLU A 260 -13.15 -24.71 -3.07
N PRO A 261 -14.00 -25.42 -3.86
CA PRO A 261 -14.48 -24.93 -5.15
C PRO A 261 -15.17 -23.56 -5.11
N GLU A 262 -15.79 -23.21 -3.99
CA GLU A 262 -16.49 -21.94 -3.80
C GLU A 262 -15.59 -20.82 -3.24
N THR A 263 -14.36 -21.13 -2.87
CA THR A 263 -13.40 -20.17 -2.32
C THR A 263 -12.90 -19.23 -3.41
N ILE A 264 -12.96 -17.94 -3.16
CA ILE A 264 -12.32 -16.94 -4.02
C ILE A 264 -10.93 -16.65 -3.51
N VAL A 265 -9.97 -16.68 -4.42
CA VAL A 265 -8.59 -16.27 -4.16
C VAL A 265 -8.20 -15.17 -5.13
N ILE A 266 -7.86 -13.99 -4.60
CA ILE A 266 -7.28 -12.88 -5.37
C ILE A 266 -5.76 -13.00 -5.22
N ALA A 267 -5.08 -13.28 -6.33
CA ALA A 267 -3.65 -13.57 -6.38
C ALA A 267 -2.91 -12.42 -7.06
N LEU A 268 -2.00 -11.76 -6.35
CA LEU A 268 -1.15 -10.73 -6.93
C LEU A 268 0.16 -11.38 -7.43
N ALA A 269 0.42 -11.26 -8.72
CA ALA A 269 1.56 -11.83 -9.41
C ALA A 269 2.25 -10.76 -10.28
N THR A 270 2.59 -9.62 -9.66
CA THR A 270 3.11 -8.43 -10.35
C THR A 270 4.63 -8.26 -10.23
N GLN A 271 5.27 -9.07 -9.39
CA GLN A 271 6.72 -9.03 -9.17
C GLN A 271 7.40 -10.02 -10.12
N ASN A 272 8.11 -9.54 -11.15
CA ASN A 272 8.78 -10.38 -12.14
C ASN A 272 9.77 -11.36 -11.50
N ALA A 273 10.54 -10.91 -10.53
CA ALA A 273 11.53 -11.72 -9.80
C ALA A 273 10.88 -12.88 -8.99
N LEU A 274 9.60 -12.76 -8.65
CA LEU A 274 8.85 -13.74 -7.84
C LEU A 274 7.76 -14.47 -8.65
N PHE A 275 7.63 -14.18 -9.95
CA PHE A 275 6.56 -14.67 -10.79
C PHE A 275 6.44 -16.19 -10.78
N ASP A 276 7.50 -16.94 -11.03
CA ASP A 276 7.45 -18.40 -11.06
C ASP A 276 7.05 -19.03 -9.72
N LYS A 277 7.45 -18.39 -8.61
CA LYS A 277 7.03 -18.85 -7.27
C LYS A 277 5.56 -18.57 -7.04
N MET A 278 5.08 -17.41 -7.47
CA MET A 278 3.67 -17.03 -7.35
C MET A 278 2.80 -17.91 -8.26
N TYR A 279 3.24 -18.14 -9.51
CA TYR A 279 2.61 -19.05 -10.45
C TYR A 279 2.43 -20.46 -9.84
N SER A 280 3.47 -21.03 -9.22
CA SER A 280 3.38 -22.33 -8.56
C SER A 280 2.32 -22.34 -7.44
N ASN A 281 2.20 -21.26 -6.66
CA ASN A 281 1.15 -21.16 -5.64
C ASN A 281 -0.26 -21.10 -6.26
N ILE A 282 -0.42 -20.40 -7.38
CA ILE A 282 -1.70 -20.35 -8.11
C ILE A 282 -2.10 -21.74 -8.63
N VAL A 283 -1.16 -22.49 -9.23
CA VAL A 283 -1.38 -23.88 -9.66
C VAL A 283 -1.87 -24.76 -8.51
N GLU A 284 -1.25 -24.64 -7.32
CA GLU A 284 -1.64 -25.42 -6.13
C GLU A 284 -3.07 -25.10 -5.66
N ILE A 285 -3.47 -23.82 -5.73
CA ILE A 285 -4.83 -23.38 -5.39
C ILE A 285 -5.82 -23.85 -6.44
N LYS A 286 -5.48 -23.73 -7.72
CA LYS A 286 -6.30 -24.18 -8.85
C LYS A 286 -6.57 -25.68 -8.80
N ALA A 287 -5.58 -26.48 -8.39
CA ALA A 287 -5.73 -27.93 -8.19
C ALA A 287 -6.79 -28.29 -7.12
N ARG A 288 -7.17 -27.36 -6.25
CA ARG A 288 -8.26 -27.48 -5.27
C ARG A 288 -9.58 -26.89 -5.77
N MET A 289 -9.64 -26.55 -7.05
CA MET A 289 -10.82 -26.01 -7.74
C MET A 289 -11.30 -24.65 -7.19
N ALA A 290 -10.49 -23.94 -6.42
CA ALA A 290 -10.83 -22.58 -5.98
C ALA A 290 -10.90 -21.62 -7.18
N HIS A 291 -11.72 -20.58 -7.06
CA HIS A 291 -11.89 -19.56 -8.08
C HIS A 291 -10.76 -18.51 -7.94
N VAL A 292 -9.81 -18.55 -8.86
CA VAL A 292 -8.63 -17.69 -8.82
C VAL A 292 -8.81 -16.47 -9.73
N VAL A 293 -8.72 -15.28 -9.16
CA VAL A 293 -8.62 -14.01 -9.86
C VAL A 293 -7.18 -13.49 -9.71
N SER A 294 -6.44 -13.43 -10.79
CA SER A 294 -5.06 -12.95 -10.75
C SER A 294 -4.95 -11.50 -11.16
N ILE A 295 -4.07 -10.75 -10.48
CA ILE A 295 -3.60 -9.43 -10.93
C ILE A 295 -2.18 -9.63 -11.42
N ALA A 296 -1.93 -9.31 -12.69
CA ALA A 296 -0.65 -9.51 -13.35
C ALA A 296 -0.30 -8.35 -14.27
N LYS A 297 0.96 -8.21 -14.64
CA LYS A 297 1.38 -7.26 -15.67
C LYS A 297 0.98 -7.74 -17.05
N GLU A 298 0.71 -6.82 -17.96
CA GLU A 298 0.53 -7.09 -19.38
C GLU A 298 1.73 -7.89 -19.91
N GLY A 299 1.48 -8.87 -20.78
CA GLY A 299 2.51 -9.81 -21.26
C GLY A 299 2.73 -11.05 -20.38
N SER A 300 2.03 -11.17 -19.25
CA SER A 300 2.10 -12.36 -18.37
C SER A 300 1.09 -13.44 -18.75
N GLU A 301 0.96 -13.78 -20.02
CA GLU A 301 -0.08 -14.68 -20.55
C GLU A 301 -0.07 -16.09 -19.93
N LYS A 302 1.09 -16.56 -19.46
CA LYS A 302 1.24 -17.86 -18.80
C LYS A 302 0.26 -18.01 -17.61
N ILE A 303 -0.11 -16.90 -16.95
CA ILE A 303 -0.99 -16.95 -15.78
C ILE A 303 -2.46 -17.25 -16.12
N GLU A 304 -2.88 -16.99 -17.36
CA GLU A 304 -4.26 -17.21 -17.83
C GLU A 304 -4.68 -18.67 -17.74
N ALA A 305 -3.76 -19.60 -18.02
CA ALA A 305 -4.04 -21.02 -17.98
C ALA A 305 -4.45 -21.52 -16.58
N GLU A 306 -3.94 -20.85 -15.54
CA GLU A 306 -4.12 -21.25 -14.14
C GLU A 306 -5.06 -20.33 -13.36
N SER A 307 -5.56 -19.28 -14.00
CA SER A 307 -6.51 -18.34 -13.37
C SER A 307 -7.92 -18.54 -13.95
N THR A 308 -8.92 -18.21 -13.17
CA THR A 308 -10.29 -18.14 -13.68
C THR A 308 -10.51 -16.82 -14.42
N GLU A 309 -9.98 -15.73 -13.88
CA GLU A 309 -9.92 -14.42 -14.52
C GLU A 309 -8.57 -13.77 -14.23
N VAL A 310 -8.16 -12.87 -15.14
CA VAL A 310 -6.96 -12.06 -14.97
C VAL A 310 -7.30 -10.58 -15.14
N ILE A 311 -6.83 -9.77 -14.22
CA ILE A 311 -6.86 -8.30 -14.33
C ILE A 311 -5.43 -7.86 -14.64
N TYR A 312 -5.21 -7.38 -15.85
CA TYR A 312 -3.91 -6.89 -16.26
C TYR A 312 -3.70 -5.43 -15.84
N ILE A 313 -2.52 -5.14 -15.31
CA ILE A 313 -2.01 -3.78 -15.08
C ILE A 313 -0.92 -3.46 -16.11
N PRO A 314 -0.70 -2.18 -16.47
CA PRO A 314 0.39 -1.78 -17.35
C PRO A 314 1.76 -2.23 -16.84
N GLU A 315 2.68 -2.54 -17.76
CA GLU A 315 4.07 -2.87 -17.42
C GLU A 315 4.75 -1.71 -16.70
N CYS A 316 5.49 -2.02 -15.63
CA CYS A 316 6.29 -1.07 -14.86
C CYS A 316 7.39 -1.81 -14.08
N ALA A 317 8.34 -1.06 -13.53
CA ALA A 317 9.34 -1.63 -12.62
C ALA A 317 8.69 -2.32 -11.42
N ASP A 318 9.25 -3.45 -10.97
CA ASP A 318 8.69 -4.25 -9.86
C ASP A 318 8.52 -3.42 -8.58
N GLU A 319 9.45 -2.50 -8.31
CA GLU A 319 9.48 -1.65 -7.12
C GLU A 319 8.21 -0.81 -6.97
N VAL A 320 7.61 -0.34 -8.07
CA VAL A 320 6.48 0.61 -8.04
C VAL A 320 5.12 -0.02 -8.39
N THR A 321 5.08 -1.34 -8.65
CA THR A 321 3.83 -2.07 -8.93
C THR A 321 2.75 -1.92 -7.86
N PRO A 322 3.05 -1.76 -6.56
CA PRO A 322 2.04 -1.54 -5.52
C PRO A 322 1.09 -0.38 -5.80
N ILE A 323 1.56 0.69 -6.48
CA ILE A 323 0.71 1.84 -6.85
C ILE A 323 -0.37 1.43 -7.86
N LEU A 324 -0.05 0.51 -8.78
CA LEU A 324 -0.98 0.06 -9.83
C LEU A 324 -1.87 -1.09 -9.35
N SER A 325 -1.28 -2.07 -8.66
CA SER A 325 -1.96 -3.31 -8.29
C SER A 325 -3.05 -3.13 -7.23
N ILE A 326 -3.01 -2.05 -6.45
CA ILE A 326 -4.08 -1.72 -5.50
C ILE A 326 -5.34 -1.18 -6.18
N ILE A 327 -5.23 -0.51 -7.33
CA ILE A 327 -6.37 0.16 -7.99
C ILE A 327 -7.51 -0.82 -8.31
N PRO A 328 -7.26 -1.97 -8.98
CA PRO A 328 -8.32 -2.95 -9.23
C PRO A 328 -8.93 -3.52 -7.95
N LEU A 329 -8.16 -3.63 -6.86
CA LEU A 329 -8.67 -4.12 -5.56
C LEU A 329 -9.61 -3.11 -4.90
N GLN A 330 -9.30 -1.82 -4.98
CA GLN A 330 -10.18 -0.76 -4.49
C GLN A 330 -11.50 -0.71 -5.28
N LEU A 331 -11.43 -0.82 -6.62
CA LEU A 331 -12.61 -0.88 -7.48
C LEU A 331 -13.44 -2.12 -7.19
N PHE A 332 -12.82 -3.28 -7.06
CA PHE A 332 -13.50 -4.54 -6.74
C PHE A 332 -14.24 -4.44 -5.40
N ALA A 333 -13.55 -3.99 -4.36
CA ALA A 333 -14.16 -3.81 -3.03
C ALA A 333 -15.36 -2.84 -3.09
N TYR A 334 -15.21 -1.71 -3.80
CA TYR A 334 -16.28 -0.74 -3.98
C TYR A 334 -17.51 -1.35 -4.69
N TYR A 335 -17.31 -2.03 -5.82
CA TYR A 335 -18.42 -2.60 -6.57
C TYR A 335 -19.11 -3.74 -5.83
N VAL A 336 -18.35 -4.61 -5.15
CA VAL A 336 -18.92 -5.65 -4.29
C VAL A 336 -19.80 -5.03 -3.21
N ALA A 337 -19.33 -4.00 -2.52
CA ALA A 337 -20.10 -3.31 -1.48
C ALA A 337 -21.35 -2.66 -2.03
N LYS A 338 -21.25 -1.98 -3.18
CA LYS A 338 -22.40 -1.34 -3.86
C LYS A 338 -23.47 -2.36 -4.21
N ILE A 339 -23.10 -3.45 -4.88
CA ILE A 339 -24.05 -4.50 -5.30
C ILE A 339 -24.69 -5.17 -4.08
N LYS A 340 -23.90 -5.45 -3.03
CA LYS A 340 -24.46 -6.00 -1.77
C LYS A 340 -25.49 -5.04 -1.14
N SER A 341 -25.22 -3.74 -1.13
CA SER A 341 -26.14 -2.75 -0.56
C SER A 341 -27.44 -2.63 -1.37
N GLU A 342 -27.37 -2.77 -2.67
CA GLU A 342 -28.53 -2.73 -3.58
C GLU A 342 -29.38 -4.01 -3.50
N ASN A 343 -28.76 -5.16 -3.24
CA ASN A 343 -29.40 -6.47 -3.19
C ASN A 343 -29.82 -6.92 -1.77
N THR A 344 -29.38 -6.22 -0.72
CA THR A 344 -29.77 -6.52 0.66
C THR A 344 -30.90 -5.61 1.10
N THR A 345 -32.10 -6.16 1.29
CA THR A 345 -33.24 -5.55 2.00
C THR A 345 -33.01 -5.39 3.50
N GLN A 346 -31.77 -5.46 3.99
CA GLN A 346 -31.43 -5.27 5.40
C GLN A 346 -31.44 -3.77 5.76
N ILE A 347 -32.61 -3.30 6.09
CA ILE A 347 -32.80 -2.08 6.89
C ILE A 347 -32.08 -2.30 8.22
N GLY A 348 -31.04 -1.50 8.53
CA GLY A 348 -30.46 -1.44 9.87
C GLY A 348 -28.99 -1.81 10.02
N ARG A 349 -28.21 -2.03 8.96
CA ARG A 349 -26.75 -1.97 9.07
C ARG A 349 -26.32 -0.51 9.02
N ALA A 350 -25.94 0.02 10.18
CA ALA A 350 -25.30 1.33 10.26
C ALA A 350 -24.17 1.38 9.24
N SER A 351 -24.25 2.32 8.31
CA SER A 351 -23.10 2.64 7.46
C SER A 351 -21.96 3.09 8.35
N CYS A 352 -20.69 2.84 7.98
CA CYS A 352 -19.54 3.35 8.72
C CYS A 352 -19.56 4.87 8.95
N ARG A 353 -20.51 5.60 8.34
CA ARG A 353 -20.75 7.03 8.54
C ARG A 353 -21.31 7.39 9.92
N GLU A 354 -21.85 6.43 10.67
CA GLU A 354 -22.51 6.70 11.96
C GLU A 354 -21.67 6.33 13.18
N ARG A 355 -20.40 5.95 13.00
CA ARG A 355 -19.53 5.52 14.11
C ARG A 355 -18.19 6.25 14.16
N VAL A 356 -18.18 7.54 13.93
CA VAL A 356 -17.05 8.41 14.33
C VAL A 356 -17.59 9.60 15.07
#